data_824ef6f66844a1d6d638fccab47ad2c3
#
_entry.id   824ef6f66844a1d6d638fccab47ad2c3
#
_cell.length_a   1.000
_cell.length_b   1.000
_cell.length_c   1.000
_cell.angle_alpha   90.00
_cell.angle_beta   90.00
_cell.angle_gamma   90.00
#
_symmetry.space_group_name_H-M   'P 1'
#
loop_
_entity.id
_entity.type
_entity.pdbx_description
1 polymer ?
#
loop_
_entity_poly.entity_id
_entity_poly.type
_entity_poly.pdbx_seq_one_letter_code
_entity_poly.pdbx_strand_id
1 'polypeptide(L)' 'MPKLPALTPQKVIKILEKRGFVLSRIKGSHHLFYHPETKRRVVVPVHKRDLPAGTLLEILKQAGIERDDIQDY' A
#
# COMPACT_ATOMS: atom_id res chain seq x y z
N MET A 1 10.11 15.40 -11.72
CA MET A 1 9.32 14.25 -11.25
C MET A 1 8.62 14.62 -9.97
N PRO A 2 7.35 14.30 -9.87
CA PRO A 2 6.66 14.58 -8.62
C PRO A 2 7.23 13.70 -7.49
N LYS A 3 7.34 14.26 -6.31
CA LYS A 3 7.76 13.51 -5.15
C LYS A 3 6.64 12.59 -4.70
N LEU A 4 7.00 11.43 -4.16
CA LEU A 4 6.03 10.59 -3.48
C LEU A 4 5.52 11.34 -2.25
N PRO A 5 4.21 11.39 -2.03
CA PRO A 5 3.69 11.95 -0.79
C PRO A 5 4.10 11.09 0.40
N ALA A 6 4.28 11.72 1.56
CA ALA A 6 4.48 10.98 2.80
C ALA A 6 3.14 10.38 3.20
N LEU A 7 3.05 9.06 3.20
CA LEU A 7 1.80 8.36 3.51
C LEU A 7 1.94 7.51 4.77
N THR A 8 0.91 7.58 5.60
CA THR A 8 0.81 6.68 6.74
C THR A 8 0.36 5.30 6.25
N PRO A 9 0.64 4.23 7.01
CA PRO A 9 0.12 2.90 6.64
C PRO A 9 -1.39 2.89 6.45
N GLN A 10 -2.13 3.63 7.27
CA GLN A 10 -3.59 3.69 7.17
C GLN A 10 -4.04 4.28 5.84
N LYS A 11 -3.37 5.32 5.36
CA LYS A 11 -3.70 5.92 4.07
C LYS A 11 -3.40 4.96 2.92
N VAL A 12 -2.29 4.24 3.00
CA VAL A 12 -1.93 3.25 1.99
C VAL A 12 -2.96 2.14 1.96
N ILE A 13 -3.42 1.68 3.13
CA ILE A 13 -4.46 0.66 3.21
C ILE A 13 -5.73 1.13 2.52
N LYS A 14 -6.13 2.39 2.74
CA LYS A 14 -7.31 2.94 2.06
C LYS A 14 -7.15 2.95 0.55
N ILE A 15 -5.96 3.30 0.06
CA ILE A 15 -5.68 3.27 -1.37
C ILE A 15 -5.83 1.84 -1.91
N LEU A 16 -5.25 0.87 -1.21
CA LEU A 16 -5.34 -0.52 -1.62
C LEU A 16 -6.79 -1.00 -1.66
N GLU A 17 -7.57 -0.66 -0.64
CA GLU A 17 -8.97 -1.05 -0.59
C GLU A 17 -9.78 -0.47 -1.74
N LYS A 18 -9.51 0.80 -2.09
CA LYS A 18 -10.15 1.43 -3.24
C LYS A 18 -9.80 0.74 -4.55
N ARG A 19 -8.63 0.13 -4.61
CA ARG A 19 -8.16 -0.60 -5.80
C ARG A 19 -8.66 -2.03 -5.86
N GLY A 20 -9.44 -2.46 -4.88
CA GLY A 20 -10.00 -3.79 -4.87
C GLY A 20 -9.22 -4.82 -4.06
N PHE A 21 -8.19 -4.37 -3.33
CA PHE A 21 -7.47 -5.27 -2.43
C PHE A 21 -8.29 -5.52 -1.17
N VAL A 22 -8.23 -6.74 -0.67
CA VAL A 22 -8.91 -7.11 0.57
C VAL A 22 -7.88 -7.60 1.57
N LEU A 23 -8.15 -7.38 2.84
CA LEU A 23 -7.27 -7.85 3.91
C LEU A 23 -7.35 -9.36 3.98
N SER A 24 -6.19 -10.01 3.81
CA SER A 24 -6.10 -11.47 3.86
C SER A 24 -5.81 -11.94 5.29
N ARG A 25 -4.77 -11.38 5.91
CA ARG A 25 -4.41 -11.73 7.27
C ARG A 25 -3.57 -10.63 7.89
N ILE A 26 -3.49 -10.65 9.20
CA ILE A 26 -2.60 -9.78 9.96
C ILE A 26 -1.61 -10.68 10.69
N LYS A 27 -0.33 -10.38 10.52
CA LYS A 27 0.73 -11.11 11.21
C LYS A 27 1.62 -10.08 11.92
N GLY A 28 1.44 -9.95 13.23
CA GLY A 28 2.12 -8.91 13.99
C GLY A 28 1.74 -7.54 13.47
N SER A 29 2.72 -6.74 13.09
CA SER A 29 2.49 -5.41 12.53
C SER A 29 2.32 -5.44 11.01
N HIS A 30 2.37 -6.62 10.39
CA HIS A 30 2.25 -6.74 8.94
C HIS A 30 0.81 -7.09 8.56
N HIS A 31 0.21 -6.24 7.73
CA HIS A 31 -1.13 -6.48 7.17
C HIS A 31 -0.96 -6.97 5.75
N LEU A 32 -1.46 -8.18 5.46
CA LEU A 32 -1.33 -8.80 4.15
C LEU A 32 -2.62 -8.60 3.38
N PHE A 33 -2.48 -8.02 2.19
CA PHE A 33 -3.60 -7.74 1.30
C PHE A 33 -3.51 -8.60 0.03
N TYR A 34 -4.65 -8.86 -0.55
CA TYR A 34 -4.76 -9.71 -1.73
C TYR A 34 -5.81 -9.16 -2.67
N HIS A 35 -5.50 -9.17 -3.96
CA HIS A 35 -6.45 -8.74 -4.99
C HIS A 35 -7.03 -9.96 -5.67
N PRO A 36 -8.36 -10.17 -5.55
CA PRO A 36 -8.99 -11.38 -6.12
C PRO A 36 -8.87 -11.49 -7.64
N GLU A 37 -8.85 -10.37 -8.34
CA GLU A 37 -8.80 -10.38 -9.80
C GLU A 37 -7.37 -10.52 -10.33
N THR A 38 -6.45 -9.69 -9.83
CA THR A 38 -5.07 -9.69 -10.33
C THR A 38 -4.20 -10.74 -9.68
N LYS A 39 -4.65 -11.31 -8.56
CA LYS A 39 -3.89 -12.25 -7.74
C LYS A 39 -2.65 -11.64 -7.12
N ARG A 40 -2.53 -10.32 -7.11
CA ARG A 40 -1.40 -9.64 -6.48
C ARG A 40 -1.53 -9.68 -4.97
N ARG A 41 -0.38 -9.73 -4.31
CA ARG A 41 -0.29 -9.74 -2.86
C ARG A 41 0.59 -8.60 -2.42
N VAL A 42 0.18 -7.91 -1.35
CA VAL A 42 0.89 -6.76 -0.84
C VAL A 42 1.00 -6.88 0.67
N VAL A 43 2.17 -6.57 1.21
CA VAL A 43 2.39 -6.54 2.65
C VAL A 43 2.62 -5.10 3.06
N VAL A 44 1.81 -4.62 4.01
CA VAL A 44 1.91 -3.26 4.54
C VAL A 44 2.33 -3.34 6.01
N PRO A 45 3.53 -2.85 6.35
CA PRO A 45 3.91 -2.75 7.75
C PRO A 45 3.16 -1.59 8.40
N VAL A 46 2.40 -1.87 9.45
CA VAL A 46 1.59 -0.85 10.11
C VAL A 46 2.30 -0.36 11.36
N HIS A 47 2.81 0.85 11.28
CA HIS A 47 3.49 1.53 12.39
C HIS A 47 2.84 2.89 12.62
N LYS A 48 3.25 3.58 13.66
CA LYS A 48 2.72 4.91 13.99
C LYS A 48 3.27 5.99 13.09
N ARG A 49 4.34 5.72 12.34
CA ARG A 49 5.01 6.70 11.49
C ARG A 49 4.64 6.53 10.03
N ASP A 50 4.93 7.55 9.25
CA ASP A 50 4.82 7.46 7.81
C ASP A 50 5.72 6.34 7.30
N LEU A 51 5.32 5.73 6.20
CA LEU A 51 6.12 4.69 5.57
C LEU A 51 7.37 5.31 4.96
N PRO A 52 8.55 4.67 5.15
CA PRO A 52 9.74 5.10 4.43
C PRO A 52 9.51 5.04 2.93
N ALA A 53 10.16 5.94 2.19
CA ALA A 53 9.97 6.04 0.74
C ALA A 53 10.22 4.71 0.03
N GLY A 54 11.28 4.01 0.40
CA GLY A 54 11.60 2.72 -0.20
C GLY A 54 10.54 1.67 0.05
N THR A 55 9.99 1.64 1.27
CA THR A 55 8.93 0.72 1.63
C THR A 55 7.66 1.04 0.84
N LEU A 56 7.32 2.34 0.75
CA LEU A 56 6.15 2.77 -0.01
C LEU A 56 6.28 2.39 -1.49
N LEU A 57 7.45 2.61 -2.08
CA LEU A 57 7.70 2.23 -3.47
C LEU A 57 7.51 0.73 -3.69
N GLU A 58 8.00 -0.08 -2.76
CA GLU A 58 7.86 -1.53 -2.86
C GLU A 58 6.40 -1.96 -2.78
N ILE A 59 5.63 -1.34 -1.89
CA ILE A 59 4.20 -1.62 -1.76
C ILE A 59 3.48 -1.28 -3.06
N LEU A 60 3.75 -0.12 -3.63
CA LEU A 60 3.14 0.30 -4.89
C LEU A 60 3.50 -0.65 -6.02
N LYS A 61 4.75 -1.08 -6.06
CA LYS A 61 5.22 -2.02 -7.07
C LYS A 61 4.50 -3.37 -6.94
N GLN A 62 4.37 -3.89 -5.73
CA GLN A 62 3.66 -5.13 -5.49
C GLN A 62 2.20 -5.02 -5.88
N ALA A 63 1.59 -3.87 -5.61
CA ALA A 63 0.18 -3.63 -5.92
C ALA A 63 -0.08 -3.31 -7.39
N GLY A 64 0.95 -2.98 -8.14
CA GLY A 64 0.78 -2.56 -9.53
C GLY A 64 0.22 -1.15 -9.64
N ILE A 65 0.43 -0.31 -8.63
CA ILE A 65 -0.04 1.07 -8.60
C ILE A 65 1.12 2.00 -8.94
N GLU A 66 0.89 2.93 -9.84
CA GLU A 66 1.91 3.90 -10.20
C GLU A 66 1.87 5.11 -9.28
N ARG A 67 2.99 5.84 -9.20
CA ARG A 67 3.09 7.02 -8.36
C ARG A 67 2.01 8.05 -8.66
N ASP A 68 1.74 8.26 -9.94
CA ASP A 68 0.76 9.26 -10.35
C ASP A 68 -0.63 8.94 -9.85
N ASP A 69 -0.91 7.67 -9.60
CA ASP A 69 -2.22 7.22 -9.14
C ASP A 69 -2.50 7.59 -7.70
N ILE A 70 -1.48 7.95 -6.93
CA ILE A 70 -1.64 8.23 -5.50
C ILE A 70 -1.47 9.71 -5.15
N GLN A 71 -1.23 10.56 -6.12
CA GLN A 71 -1.02 11.99 -5.84
C GLN A 71 -2.26 12.70 -5.31
N ASP A 72 -3.43 12.14 -5.56
CA ASP A 72 -4.69 12.74 -5.13
C ASP A 72 -5.14 12.30 -3.73
N TYR A 73 -4.31 11.53 -3.05
CA TYR A 73 -4.66 11.00 -1.73
C TYR A 73 -3.95 11.73 -0.59
#